data_6e7eb5716b84bcdbd7caf766df7b9c80
#
_entry.id   6e7eb5716b84bcdbd7caf766df7b9c80
#
_cell.length_a   1.000
_cell.length_b   1.000
_cell.length_c   1.000
_cell.angle_alpha   90.00
_cell.angle_beta   90.00
_cell.angle_gamma   90.00
#
_symmetry.space_group_name_H-M   'P 1'
#
loop_
_entity.id
_entity.type
_entity.pdbx_description
1 polymer ?
#
loop_
_entity_poly.entity_id
_entity_poly.type
_entity_poly.pdbx_seq_one_letter_code
_entity_poly.pdbx_strand_id
1 'polypeptide(L)'
;MATTESIRVQLDYPLEQVKEPVIYHLVTDYRLVPNIRRANIDSHTGGMLVLELEGNQADLEAGIAFLRGLGITVTPVGTEQAWTI
;
A
#
# COMPACT_ATOMS: atom_id res chain seq x y z
N MET A 1 -13.83 -21.18 -3.96
CA MET A 1 -12.56 -20.61 -4.42
C MET A 1 -12.53 -19.12 -4.14
N ALA A 2 -11.46 -18.66 -3.56
CA ALA A 2 -11.37 -17.24 -3.21
C ALA A 2 -11.25 -16.39 -4.47
N THR A 3 -11.99 -15.29 -4.50
CA THR A 3 -11.90 -14.33 -5.60
C THR A 3 -10.76 -13.35 -5.31
N THR A 4 -9.88 -13.17 -6.28
CA THR A 4 -8.79 -12.23 -6.18
C THR A 4 -9.23 -10.90 -6.76
N GLU A 5 -9.00 -9.83 -6.03
CA GLU A 5 -9.32 -8.47 -6.45
C GLU A 5 -8.05 -7.64 -6.43
N SER A 6 -8.07 -6.53 -7.16
CA SER A 6 -6.97 -5.58 -7.19
C SER A 6 -7.48 -4.20 -6.87
N ILE A 7 -6.73 -3.49 -6.05
CA ILE A 7 -7.01 -2.08 -5.77
C ILE A 7 -5.75 -1.27 -5.97
N ARG A 8 -5.91 -0.02 -6.38
CA ARG A 8 -4.79 0.90 -6.57
C ARG A 8 -4.87 1.97 -5.50
N VAL A 9 -3.77 2.15 -4.79
CA VAL A 9 -3.73 3.08 -3.67
C VAL A 9 -2.43 3.87 -3.68
N GLN A 10 -2.51 5.08 -3.13
CA GLN A 10 -1.34 5.86 -2.80
C GLN A 10 -1.18 5.81 -1.30
N LEU A 11 0.02 5.49 -0.85
CA LEU A 11 0.37 5.48 0.57
C LEU A 11 1.25 6.68 0.85
N ASP A 12 0.85 7.47 1.84
CA ASP A 12 1.65 8.59 2.30
C ASP A 12 2.15 8.26 3.70
N TYR A 13 3.46 8.14 3.83
CA TYR A 13 4.12 7.70 5.06
C TYR A 13 4.54 8.89 5.88
N PRO A 14 4.17 8.95 7.17
CA PRO A 14 4.84 9.90 8.06
C PRO A 14 6.29 9.51 8.25
N LEU A 15 7.11 10.47 8.64
CA LEU A 15 8.55 10.26 8.76
C LEU A 15 8.90 9.07 9.66
N GLU A 16 8.21 8.91 10.76
CA GLU A 16 8.51 7.86 11.73
C GLU A 16 8.20 6.46 11.21
N GLN A 17 7.44 6.34 10.11
CA GLN A 17 7.10 5.04 9.54
C GLN A 17 7.96 4.66 8.33
N VAL A 18 8.88 5.52 7.93
CA VAL A 18 9.72 5.26 6.76
C VAL A 18 10.56 4.00 6.93
N LYS A 19 10.98 3.71 8.16
CA LYS A 19 11.81 2.53 8.44
C LYS A 19 10.99 1.27 8.70
N GLU A 20 9.69 1.36 8.79
CA GLU A 20 8.84 0.19 9.03
C GLU A 20 8.77 -0.67 7.78
N PRO A 21 9.02 -1.99 7.86
CA PRO A 21 8.99 -2.85 6.66
C PRO A 21 7.54 -3.17 6.28
N VAL A 22 6.81 -2.15 5.85
CA VAL A 22 5.37 -2.23 5.61
C VAL A 22 5.04 -3.21 4.49
N ILE A 23 5.79 -3.17 3.39
CA ILE A 23 5.53 -4.05 2.25
C ILE A 23 5.73 -5.52 2.66
N TYR A 24 6.76 -5.78 3.45
CA TYR A 24 7.02 -7.12 3.97
C TYR A 24 5.81 -7.64 4.74
N HIS A 25 5.23 -6.81 5.63
CA HIS A 25 4.06 -7.21 6.42
C HIS A 25 2.83 -7.43 5.55
N LEU A 26 2.63 -6.61 4.52
CA LEU A 26 1.51 -6.81 3.61
C LEU A 26 1.58 -8.17 2.93
N VAL A 27 2.78 -8.60 2.58
CA VAL A 27 2.98 -9.90 1.93
C VAL A 27 2.83 -11.04 2.93
N THR A 28 3.56 -10.98 4.04
CA THR A 28 3.65 -12.13 4.95
C THR A 28 2.47 -12.26 5.87
N ASP A 29 1.93 -11.14 6.35
CA ASP A 29 0.88 -11.16 7.37
C ASP A 29 -0.52 -11.07 6.77
N TYR A 30 -0.64 -10.42 5.62
CA TYR A 30 -1.94 -10.17 5.01
C TYR A 30 -2.10 -10.85 3.66
N ARG A 31 -1.09 -11.58 3.20
CA ARG A 31 -1.15 -12.40 1.97
C ARG A 31 -1.47 -11.58 0.73
N LEU A 32 -1.03 -10.33 0.71
CA LEU A 32 -1.27 -9.46 -0.43
C LEU A 32 -0.09 -9.49 -1.38
N VAL A 33 -0.38 -9.21 -2.65
CA VAL A 33 0.67 -9.10 -3.67
C VAL A 33 0.78 -7.63 -4.06
N PRO A 34 1.81 -6.93 -3.59
CA PRO A 34 2.00 -5.51 -3.94
C PRO A 34 2.77 -5.39 -5.25
N ASN A 35 2.32 -4.48 -6.09
CA ASN A 35 3.01 -4.13 -7.33
C ASN A 35 3.26 -2.64 -7.30
N ILE A 36 4.50 -2.26 -6.98
CA ILE A 36 4.86 -0.85 -6.80
C ILE A 36 5.01 -0.19 -8.16
N ARG A 37 4.27 0.89 -8.38
CA ARG A 37 4.30 1.64 -9.62
C ARG A 37 5.13 2.92 -9.52
N ARG A 38 5.16 3.51 -8.34
CA ARG A 38 5.93 4.72 -8.09
C ARG A 38 6.33 4.75 -6.64
N ALA A 39 7.54 5.19 -6.36
CA ALA A 39 8.01 5.33 -4.99
C ALA A 39 8.87 6.58 -4.88
N ASN A 40 8.67 7.33 -3.81
CA ASN A 40 9.50 8.49 -3.51
C ASN A 40 9.60 8.56 -2.00
N ILE A 41 10.67 7.98 -1.45
CA ILE A 41 10.84 7.90 -0.01
C ILE A 41 12.05 8.71 0.39
N ASP A 42 11.84 9.63 1.33
CA ASP A 42 12.86 10.54 1.84
C ASP A 42 12.97 10.35 3.34
N SER A 43 14.17 10.09 3.83
CA SER A 43 14.39 9.86 5.25
C SER A 43 14.21 11.12 6.11
N HIS A 44 14.03 12.27 5.49
CA HIS A 44 13.84 13.53 6.20
C HIS A 44 12.39 14.02 6.21
N THR A 45 11.62 13.67 5.21
CA THR A 45 10.26 14.20 5.05
C THR A 45 9.16 13.15 5.00
N GLY A 46 9.53 11.87 4.99
CA GLY A 46 8.57 10.79 4.83
C GLY A 46 8.60 10.25 3.42
N GLY A 47 7.55 9.54 3.01
CA GLY A 47 7.56 8.90 1.72
C GLY A 47 6.18 8.73 1.11
N MET A 48 6.19 8.39 -0.18
CA MET A 48 4.97 8.14 -0.92
C MET A 48 5.19 6.91 -1.81
N LEU A 49 4.20 6.02 -1.82
CA LEU A 49 4.17 4.88 -2.72
C LEU A 49 2.84 4.87 -3.47
N VAL A 50 2.89 4.60 -4.77
CA VAL A 50 1.70 4.27 -5.55
C VAL A 50 1.83 2.81 -5.93
N LEU A 51 0.85 2.00 -5.54
CA LEU A 51 0.94 0.56 -5.77
C LEU A 51 -0.43 -0.04 -6.01
N GLU A 52 -0.39 -1.21 -6.63
CA GLU A 52 -1.56 -2.05 -6.77
C GLU A 52 -1.43 -3.20 -5.78
N LEU A 53 -2.48 -3.42 -5.01
CA LEU A 53 -2.54 -4.54 -4.08
C LEU A 53 -3.54 -5.56 -4.59
N GLU A 54 -3.12 -6.82 -4.61
CA GLU A 54 -3.95 -7.92 -5.08
C GLU A 54 -4.14 -8.92 -3.95
N GLY A 55 -5.38 -9.38 -3.78
CA GLY A 55 -5.71 -10.37 -2.77
C GLY A 55 -7.21 -10.53 -2.68
N ASN A 56 -7.68 -11.34 -1.72
CA ASN A 56 -9.13 -11.41 -1.50
C ASN A 56 -9.58 -10.18 -0.72
N GLN A 57 -10.89 -9.95 -0.72
CA GLN A 57 -11.44 -8.74 -0.12
C GLN A 57 -11.10 -8.62 1.37
N ALA A 58 -11.21 -9.73 2.10
CA ALA A 58 -10.95 -9.70 3.54
C ALA A 58 -9.48 -9.33 3.82
N ASP A 59 -8.55 -9.88 3.05
CA ASP A 59 -7.13 -9.58 3.23
C ASP A 59 -6.82 -8.13 2.82
N LEU A 60 -7.45 -7.63 1.76
CA LEU A 60 -7.28 -6.25 1.36
C LEU A 60 -7.76 -5.30 2.45
N GLU A 61 -8.93 -5.56 3.02
CA GLU A 61 -9.46 -4.73 4.10
C GLU A 61 -8.57 -4.76 5.33
N ALA A 62 -8.09 -5.94 5.69
CA ALA A 62 -7.21 -6.08 6.86
C ALA A 62 -5.87 -5.36 6.63
N GLY A 63 -5.31 -5.47 5.42
CA GLY A 63 -4.06 -4.79 5.08
C GLY A 63 -4.20 -3.28 5.11
N ILE A 64 -5.30 -2.76 4.57
CA ILE A 64 -5.56 -1.31 4.61
C ILE A 64 -5.70 -0.84 6.06
N ALA A 65 -6.42 -1.60 6.88
CA ALA A 65 -6.59 -1.25 8.29
C ALA A 65 -5.25 -1.23 9.03
N PHE A 66 -4.39 -2.19 8.72
CA PHE A 66 -3.04 -2.24 9.27
C PHE A 66 -2.26 -0.97 8.92
N LEU A 67 -2.30 -0.57 7.65
CA LEU A 67 -1.58 0.63 7.21
C LEU A 67 -2.10 1.88 7.92
N ARG A 68 -3.40 2.01 8.01
CA ARG A 68 -4.01 3.17 8.68
C ARG A 68 -3.71 3.16 10.17
N GLY A 69 -3.61 1.99 10.77
CA GLY A 69 -3.24 1.86 12.17
C GLY A 69 -1.83 2.33 12.48
N LEU A 70 -0.95 2.32 11.48
CA LEU A 70 0.41 2.84 11.61
C LEU A 70 0.49 4.34 11.33
N GLY A 71 -0.62 4.99 11.01
CA GLY A 71 -0.63 6.41 10.68
C GLY A 71 -0.32 6.69 9.22
N ILE A 72 -0.32 5.67 8.37
CA ILE A 72 -0.10 5.84 6.94
C ILE A 72 -1.42 6.23 6.30
N THR A 73 -1.40 7.29 5.49
CA THR A 73 -2.59 7.70 4.76
C THR A 73 -2.73 6.84 3.52
N VAL A 74 -3.90 6.21 3.37
CA VAL A 74 -4.18 5.35 2.22
C VAL A 74 -5.26 6.01 1.39
N THR A 75 -4.93 6.38 0.16
CA THR A 75 -5.84 7.09 -0.75
C THR A 75 -6.08 6.25 -2.00
N PRO A 76 -7.34 5.93 -2.33
CA PRO A 76 -7.62 5.24 -3.59
C PRO A 76 -7.19 6.10 -4.78
N VAL A 77 -6.65 5.48 -5.82
CA VAL A 77 -6.15 6.18 -7.00
C VAL A 77 -6.88 5.65 -8.23
N GLY A 78 -7.31 6.57 -9.09
CA GLY A 78 -7.95 6.20 -10.35
C GLY A 78 -6.97 5.52 -11.28
N THR A 79 -7.52 4.67 -12.15
CA THR A 79 -6.72 3.83 -13.04
C THR A 79 -5.82 4.67 -13.95
N GLU A 80 -6.36 5.71 -14.54
CA GLU A 80 -5.61 6.54 -15.49
C GLU A 80 -4.47 7.28 -14.82
N GLN A 81 -4.64 7.64 -13.56
CA GLN A 81 -3.65 8.42 -12.84
C GLN A 81 -2.55 7.53 -12.25
N ALA A 82 -2.93 6.34 -11.85
CA ALA A 82 -2.00 5.44 -11.17
C ALA A 82 -0.90 4.94 -12.08
N TRP A 83 -1.17 4.82 -13.38
CA TRP A 83 -0.28 4.09 -14.27
C TRP A 83 0.26 4.92 -15.43
N THR A 84 0.45 6.19 -15.21
CA THR A 84 1.05 7.07 -16.22
C THR A 84 2.55 7.21 -16.06
N ILE A 85 3.16 6.25 -15.48
CA ILE A 85 4.60 6.28 -15.22
C ILE A 85 5.38 5.90 -16.47
#